data_797b87a983b22a89a30e2487ec4a68b4
#
_entry.id   797b87a983b22a89a30e2487ec4a68b4
#
_cell.length_a   1.000
_cell.length_b   1.000
_cell.length_c   1.000
_cell.angle_alpha   90.00
_cell.angle_beta   90.00
_cell.angle_gamma   90.00
#
_symmetry.space_group_name_H-M   'P 1'
#
loop_
_entity.id
_entity.type
_entity.pdbx_description
1 polymer ?
#
loop_
_entity_poly.entity_id
_entity_poly.type
_entity_poly.pdbx_seq_one_letter_code
_entity_poly.pdbx_strand_id
1 'polypeptide(L)'
;MLFRMIRGVLFHQKGKMLLIAITIALGASLATGMLNVVMDVEDKVNKELKNYGANITVKPKDASLLSDIYDVGEGGEALNAAYLREDELGRLKTIFWAFNIVDFTPFLDTQATLPDGDGVKVVGTWFNHHLSLPTGEELDAGVQGMRSWWEITDGRWLNEADATADGEIMAGALLAERKRWTVGETVKLTGSHGERDMEIVGIYDAGGDEDEQIFATLDAVQALTDREGKVASIEVSALTTPDNDLARRAAKNPAALTSRDYETWYCTAYVSAICYQIQEVITGSVASAVRQVAESEGTVLDKTKLLMILITALSLIGSALGISNLVTASVMERAQEIGLLKAIGAKDRSITGVVMTEILITALIGFAAGYGMGFGFAQLIGRSVFGSAIEMNTKVIPIVAGLIALVTIAGSLPAIRMVLRLKPAEVLHGGH
;
A
#
# COMPACT_ATOMS: atom_id res chain seq x y z
N MET A 1 -23.31 13.23 46.92
CA MET A 1 -22.93 12.04 47.67
C MET A 1 -22.10 11.06 46.83
N LEU A 2 -22.53 10.71 45.61
CA LEU A 2 -21.84 9.79 44.68
C LEU A 2 -20.36 10.17 44.45
N PHE A 3 -20.05 11.43 44.14
CA PHE A 3 -18.68 11.88 43.86
C PHE A 3 -17.72 11.74 45.07
N ARG A 4 -18.22 11.91 46.33
CA ARG A 4 -17.40 11.67 47.54
C ARG A 4 -17.14 10.20 47.76
N MET A 5 -18.09 9.30 47.42
CA MET A 5 -17.89 7.85 47.52
C MET A 5 -16.87 7.38 46.50
N ILE A 6 -16.99 7.82 45.23
CA ILE A 6 -16.06 7.47 44.14
C ILE A 6 -14.63 7.95 44.47
N ARG A 7 -14.48 9.17 44.98
CA ARG A 7 -13.18 9.70 45.42
C ARG A 7 -12.57 8.91 46.58
N GLY A 8 -13.40 8.49 47.57
CA GLY A 8 -12.94 7.67 48.69
C GLY A 8 -12.41 6.32 48.26
N VAL A 9 -13.10 5.66 47.33
CA VAL A 9 -12.72 4.34 46.79
C VAL A 9 -11.46 4.42 45.92
N LEU A 10 -11.37 5.40 45.04
CA LEU A 10 -10.19 5.66 44.21
C LEU A 10 -8.91 5.82 45.05
N PHE A 11 -9.00 6.40 46.24
CA PHE A 11 -7.84 6.65 47.08
C PHE A 11 -7.52 5.50 48.06
N HIS A 12 -8.47 4.61 48.37
CA HIS A 12 -8.24 3.50 49.35
C HIS A 12 -7.72 2.22 48.68
N GLN A 13 -8.02 1.96 47.43
CA GLN A 13 -7.60 0.74 46.69
C GLN A 13 -6.70 1.04 45.49
N LYS A 14 -5.78 2.01 45.61
CA LYS A 14 -4.90 2.46 44.54
C LYS A 14 -4.17 1.35 43.79
N GLY A 15 -3.68 0.31 44.53
CA GLY A 15 -2.92 -0.78 43.91
C GLY A 15 -3.74 -1.64 42.96
N LYS A 16 -5.01 -1.92 43.26
CA LYS A 16 -5.86 -2.76 42.39
C LYS A 16 -6.39 -1.98 41.21
N MET A 17 -6.79 -0.74 41.41
CA MET A 17 -7.17 0.15 40.33
C MET A 17 -6.01 0.37 39.36
N LEU A 18 -4.79 0.48 39.88
CA LEU A 18 -3.59 0.54 39.07
C LEU A 18 -3.41 -0.74 38.23
N LEU A 19 -3.60 -1.93 38.84
CA LEU A 19 -3.51 -3.19 38.09
C LEU A 19 -4.57 -3.31 36.99
N ILE A 20 -5.82 -2.91 37.30
CA ILE A 20 -6.89 -2.86 36.27
C ILE A 20 -6.51 -1.87 35.16
N ALA A 21 -6.04 -0.68 35.52
CA ALA A 21 -5.60 0.33 34.55
C ALA A 21 -4.44 -0.17 33.70
N ILE A 22 -3.45 -0.86 34.29
CA ILE A 22 -2.33 -1.47 33.54
C ILE A 22 -2.83 -2.56 32.59
N THR A 23 -3.74 -3.42 33.04
CA THR A 23 -4.31 -4.48 32.17
C THR A 23 -5.04 -3.88 30.98
N ILE A 24 -5.82 -2.82 31.19
CA ILE A 24 -6.50 -2.09 30.13
C ILE A 24 -5.48 -1.36 29.23
N ALA A 25 -4.46 -0.75 29.83
CA ALA A 25 -3.42 -0.05 29.09
C ALA A 25 -2.62 -0.97 28.17
N LEU A 26 -2.30 -2.19 28.60
CA LEU A 26 -1.64 -3.19 27.78
C LEU A 26 -2.51 -3.60 26.58
N GLY A 27 -3.79 -3.89 26.81
CA GLY A 27 -4.72 -4.21 25.73
C GLY A 27 -4.93 -3.05 24.76
N ALA A 28 -5.10 -1.83 25.28
CA ALA A 28 -5.24 -0.61 24.48
C ALA A 28 -3.96 -0.29 23.71
N SER A 29 -2.78 -0.48 24.30
CA SER A 29 -1.49 -0.25 23.67
C SER A 29 -1.28 -1.17 22.48
N LEU A 30 -1.54 -2.47 22.63
CA LEU A 30 -1.39 -3.43 21.56
C LEU A 30 -2.41 -3.17 20.43
N ALA A 31 -3.67 -2.91 20.78
CA ALA A 31 -4.71 -2.56 19.82
C ALA A 31 -4.38 -1.27 19.05
N THR A 32 -3.91 -0.23 19.74
CA THR A 32 -3.51 1.04 19.13
C THR A 32 -2.30 0.85 18.21
N GLY A 33 -1.27 0.16 18.69
CA GLY A 33 -0.06 -0.09 17.92
C GLY A 33 -0.35 -0.86 16.62
N MET A 34 -1.04 -1.99 16.73
CA MET A 34 -1.35 -2.87 15.59
C MET A 34 -2.30 -2.22 14.59
N LEU A 35 -3.35 -1.51 15.05
CA LEU A 35 -4.28 -0.84 14.14
C LEU A 35 -3.61 0.32 13.38
N ASN A 36 -2.76 1.12 14.05
CA ASN A 36 -2.02 2.18 13.36
C ASN A 36 -1.05 1.59 12.34
N VAL A 37 -0.31 0.52 12.67
CA VAL A 37 0.58 -0.16 11.73
C VAL A 37 -0.19 -0.70 10.52
N VAL A 38 -1.33 -1.38 10.75
CA VAL A 38 -2.15 -1.93 9.65
C VAL A 38 -2.62 -0.83 8.71
N MET A 39 -3.15 0.28 9.26
CA MET A 39 -3.71 1.37 8.43
C MET A 39 -2.61 2.17 7.73
N ASP A 40 -1.47 2.42 8.38
CA ASP A 40 -0.35 3.15 7.79
C ASP A 40 0.33 2.34 6.67
N VAL A 41 0.54 1.03 6.90
CA VAL A 41 1.13 0.14 5.87
C VAL A 41 0.20 0.04 4.67
N GLU A 42 -1.12 -0.08 4.87
CA GLU A 42 -2.11 -0.09 3.77
C GLU A 42 -2.07 1.24 2.99
N ASP A 43 -2.00 2.38 3.68
CA ASP A 43 -1.93 3.70 3.05
C ASP A 43 -0.59 3.93 2.33
N LYS A 44 0.54 3.48 2.90
CA LYS A 44 1.88 3.59 2.28
C LYS A 44 2.00 2.70 1.05
N VAL A 45 1.60 1.44 1.16
CA VAL A 45 1.60 0.52 0.00
C VAL A 45 0.71 1.04 -1.11
N ASN A 46 -0.48 1.57 -0.78
CA ASN A 46 -1.34 2.20 -1.79
C ASN A 46 -0.71 3.46 -2.41
N LYS A 47 0.06 4.24 -1.64
CA LYS A 47 0.82 5.39 -2.16
C LYS A 47 2.01 4.93 -3.00
N GLU A 48 2.77 3.95 -2.52
CA GLU A 48 3.90 3.39 -3.27
C GLU A 48 3.45 2.71 -4.54
N LEU A 49 2.38 1.92 -4.52
CA LEU A 49 1.79 1.35 -5.75
C LEU A 49 1.30 2.42 -6.73
N LYS A 50 0.91 3.60 -6.26
CA LYS A 50 0.61 4.76 -7.12
C LYS A 50 1.88 5.44 -7.65
N ASN A 51 2.99 5.38 -6.91
CA ASN A 51 4.28 5.94 -7.29
C ASN A 51 5.13 4.95 -8.11
N TYR A 52 4.83 3.65 -8.08
CA TYR A 52 5.53 2.61 -8.84
C TYR A 52 5.12 2.59 -10.32
N GLY A 53 5.22 3.72 -11.00
CA GLY A 53 5.15 3.81 -12.44
C GLY A 53 3.92 3.14 -13.06
N ALA A 54 4.17 2.30 -14.05
CA ALA A 54 3.12 1.61 -14.79
C ALA A 54 2.50 0.45 -14.00
N ASN A 55 1.17 0.42 -13.98
CA ASN A 55 0.42 -0.73 -13.49
C ASN A 55 -0.21 -1.57 -14.62
N ILE A 56 -0.04 -1.12 -15.85
CA ILE A 56 -0.48 -1.83 -17.06
C ILE A 56 0.69 -1.85 -18.05
N THR A 57 0.97 -3.02 -18.63
CA THR A 57 1.90 -3.18 -19.75
C THR A 57 1.14 -3.63 -20.97
N VAL A 58 1.41 -2.97 -22.10
CA VAL A 58 0.84 -3.28 -23.42
C VAL A 58 1.94 -3.82 -24.30
N LYS A 59 1.78 -5.04 -24.82
CA LYS A 59 2.75 -5.71 -25.71
C LYS A 59 2.06 -6.16 -27.00
N PRO A 60 2.79 -6.40 -28.09
CA PRO A 60 2.23 -7.02 -29.27
C PRO A 60 1.69 -8.42 -28.95
N LYS A 61 0.55 -8.77 -29.54
CA LYS A 61 -0.13 -10.07 -29.28
C LYS A 61 0.75 -11.27 -29.59
N ASP A 62 1.49 -11.22 -30.69
CA ASP A 62 2.35 -12.31 -31.10
C ASP A 62 3.58 -12.50 -30.19
N ALA A 63 4.13 -11.41 -29.65
CA ALA A 63 5.20 -11.45 -28.67
C ALA A 63 4.75 -12.03 -27.30
N SER A 64 3.53 -11.72 -26.89
CA SER A 64 2.94 -12.23 -25.65
C SER A 64 2.71 -13.74 -25.71
N LEU A 65 2.26 -14.26 -26.85
CA LEU A 65 2.05 -15.71 -27.03
C LEU A 65 3.36 -16.52 -27.01
N LEU A 66 4.44 -15.94 -27.55
CA LEU A 66 5.76 -16.58 -27.55
C LEU A 66 6.38 -16.64 -26.15
N SER A 67 6.23 -15.59 -25.34
CA SER A 67 6.73 -15.58 -23.98
C SER A 67 6.01 -16.60 -23.09
N ASP A 68 4.72 -16.80 -23.28
CA ASP A 68 3.92 -17.79 -22.52
C ASP A 68 4.24 -19.24 -22.88
N ILE A 69 4.73 -19.51 -24.10
CA ILE A 69 5.01 -20.88 -24.58
C ILE A 69 6.45 -21.31 -24.31
N TYR A 70 7.41 -20.39 -24.37
CA TYR A 70 8.84 -20.75 -24.37
C TYR A 70 9.62 -20.34 -23.13
N ASP A 71 9.00 -19.63 -22.16
CA ASP A 71 9.70 -19.13 -20.97
C ASP A 71 11.06 -18.46 -21.35
N VAL A 72 11.06 -17.74 -22.48
CA VAL A 72 12.24 -17.06 -23.00
C VAL A 72 12.42 -15.82 -22.15
N GLY A 73 13.41 -15.85 -21.28
CA GLY A 73 13.85 -14.69 -20.50
C GLY A 73 14.11 -13.48 -21.42
N GLU A 74 14.01 -12.29 -20.87
CA GLU A 74 14.01 -10.97 -21.54
C GLU A 74 15.19 -10.64 -22.50
N GLY A 75 16.01 -11.59 -22.91
CA GLY A 75 17.21 -11.39 -23.73
C GLY A 75 17.26 -12.13 -25.07
N GLY A 76 16.19 -12.83 -25.49
CA GLY A 76 16.19 -13.51 -26.79
C GLY A 76 15.70 -12.58 -27.90
N GLU A 77 16.55 -12.25 -28.89
CA GLU A 77 16.12 -11.65 -30.17
C GLU A 77 15.09 -12.59 -30.81
N ALA A 78 13.80 -12.28 -30.65
CA ALA A 78 12.75 -12.95 -31.37
C ALA A 78 12.84 -12.51 -32.84
N LEU A 79 13.30 -13.38 -33.69
CA LEU A 79 13.56 -13.19 -35.14
C LEU A 79 12.32 -12.75 -35.96
N ASN A 80 11.18 -12.46 -35.35
CA ASN A 80 9.98 -11.83 -35.92
C ASN A 80 9.15 -11.15 -34.84
N ALA A 81 9.77 -10.34 -33.97
CA ALA A 81 9.01 -9.60 -32.97
C ALA A 81 8.01 -8.67 -33.67
N ALA A 82 6.74 -8.91 -33.44
CA ALA A 82 5.71 -7.93 -33.80
C ALA A 82 5.95 -6.66 -32.95
N TYR A 83 5.73 -5.51 -33.53
CA TYR A 83 5.84 -4.22 -32.86
C TYR A 83 4.49 -3.53 -32.85
N LEU A 84 4.25 -2.71 -31.86
CA LEU A 84 3.14 -1.77 -31.83
C LEU A 84 3.52 -0.52 -32.64
N ARG A 85 2.53 0.26 -33.00
CA ARG A 85 2.68 1.48 -33.76
C ARG A 85 2.69 2.69 -32.85
N GLU A 86 3.68 3.54 -33.01
CA GLU A 86 3.84 4.77 -32.24
C GLU A 86 2.69 5.77 -32.50
N ASP A 87 2.21 5.89 -33.74
CA ASP A 87 1.13 6.81 -34.10
C ASP A 87 -0.24 6.46 -33.47
N GLU A 88 -0.38 5.27 -32.90
CA GLU A 88 -1.60 4.87 -32.17
C GLU A 88 -1.60 5.23 -30.70
N LEU A 89 -0.44 5.62 -30.11
CA LEU A 89 -0.30 5.86 -28.67
C LEU A 89 -1.26 6.94 -28.14
N GLY A 90 -1.48 8.02 -28.91
CA GLY A 90 -2.43 9.06 -28.54
C GLY A 90 -3.88 8.56 -28.37
N ARG A 91 -4.24 7.40 -28.97
CA ARG A 91 -5.56 6.80 -28.82
C ARG A 91 -5.82 6.27 -27.40
N LEU A 92 -4.79 6.05 -26.59
CA LEU A 92 -4.96 5.71 -25.15
C LEU A 92 -5.82 6.74 -24.42
N LYS A 93 -5.77 8.00 -24.86
CA LYS A 93 -6.59 9.08 -24.30
C LYS A 93 -7.98 9.21 -24.92
N THR A 94 -8.41 8.27 -25.76
CA THR A 94 -9.75 8.24 -26.35
C THR A 94 -10.66 7.15 -25.78
N ILE A 95 -10.15 6.29 -24.87
CA ILE A 95 -10.95 5.25 -24.22
C ILE A 95 -11.91 5.85 -23.18
N PHE A 96 -12.88 5.09 -22.74
CA PHE A 96 -13.85 5.54 -21.72
C PHE A 96 -13.14 5.98 -20.42
N TRP A 97 -12.08 5.28 -20.02
CA TRP A 97 -11.27 5.57 -18.84
C TRP A 97 -10.06 6.47 -19.11
N ALA A 98 -10.09 7.29 -20.16
CA ALA A 98 -8.98 8.17 -20.56
C ALA A 98 -8.48 9.08 -19.41
N PHE A 99 -9.40 9.62 -18.61
CA PHE A 99 -9.06 10.47 -17.45
C PHE A 99 -8.39 9.72 -16.29
N ASN A 100 -8.55 8.40 -16.25
CA ASN A 100 -7.87 7.57 -15.26
C ASN A 100 -6.44 7.23 -15.67
N ILE A 101 -6.08 7.33 -16.96
CA ILE A 101 -4.70 7.20 -17.41
C ILE A 101 -3.97 8.47 -17.01
N VAL A 102 -3.05 8.34 -16.05
CA VAL A 102 -2.24 9.45 -15.53
C VAL A 102 -1.11 9.78 -16.49
N ASP A 103 -0.36 8.74 -16.90
CA ASP A 103 0.77 8.86 -17.79
C ASP A 103 0.99 7.56 -18.58
N PHE A 104 1.73 7.61 -19.67
CA PHE A 104 2.13 6.44 -20.44
C PHE A 104 3.40 6.74 -21.23
N THR A 105 4.19 5.70 -21.49
CA THR A 105 5.42 5.85 -22.28
C THR A 105 5.70 4.59 -23.08
N PRO A 106 6.16 4.73 -24.33
CA PRO A 106 6.62 3.62 -25.15
C PRO A 106 8.03 3.20 -24.77
N PHE A 107 8.35 1.94 -25.01
CA PHE A 107 9.70 1.39 -24.90
C PHE A 107 10.09 0.63 -26.15
N LEU A 108 11.33 0.83 -26.58
CA LEU A 108 11.98 0.07 -27.65
C LEU A 108 13.38 -0.35 -27.17
N ASP A 109 13.52 -1.58 -26.75
CA ASP A 109 14.78 -2.12 -26.26
C ASP A 109 15.65 -2.61 -27.39
N THR A 110 16.97 -2.38 -27.29
CA THR A 110 17.98 -2.97 -28.17
C THR A 110 19.26 -3.26 -27.41
N GLN A 111 20.06 -4.18 -27.96
CA GLN A 111 21.43 -4.38 -27.53
C GLN A 111 22.36 -3.59 -28.43
N ALA A 112 23.20 -2.74 -27.87
CA ALA A 112 24.26 -2.05 -28.55
C ALA A 112 25.62 -2.55 -28.08
N THR A 113 26.62 -2.46 -28.93
CA THR A 113 28.00 -2.80 -28.59
C THR A 113 28.79 -1.52 -28.38
N LEU A 114 29.52 -1.46 -27.27
CA LEU A 114 30.42 -0.38 -26.92
C LEU A 114 31.79 -0.55 -27.63
N PRO A 115 32.63 0.50 -27.72
CA PRO A 115 33.94 0.44 -28.33
C PRO A 115 34.90 -0.60 -27.72
N ASP A 116 34.70 -0.96 -26.47
CA ASP A 116 35.46 -1.99 -25.76
C ASP A 116 34.99 -3.43 -26.06
N GLY A 117 33.92 -3.58 -26.83
CA GLY A 117 33.31 -4.86 -27.18
C GLY A 117 32.22 -5.34 -26.22
N ASP A 118 31.96 -4.61 -25.13
CA ASP A 118 30.90 -4.97 -24.19
C ASP A 118 29.52 -4.65 -24.79
N GLY A 119 28.56 -5.56 -24.56
CA GLY A 119 27.14 -5.34 -24.86
C GLY A 119 26.48 -4.50 -23.77
N VAL A 120 25.66 -3.55 -24.17
CA VAL A 120 24.86 -2.73 -23.27
C VAL A 120 23.42 -2.67 -23.76
N LYS A 121 22.48 -2.76 -22.83
CA LYS A 121 21.05 -2.56 -23.16
C LYS A 121 20.79 -1.06 -23.33
N VAL A 122 20.24 -0.69 -24.49
CA VAL A 122 19.80 0.67 -24.79
C VAL A 122 18.29 0.66 -24.93
N VAL A 123 17.64 1.55 -24.23
CA VAL A 123 16.20 1.67 -24.16
C VAL A 123 15.80 3.01 -24.76
N GLY A 124 15.07 2.95 -25.85
CA GLY A 124 14.43 4.10 -26.48
C GLY A 124 13.06 4.35 -25.83
N THR A 125 12.83 5.58 -25.42
CA THR A 125 11.57 5.96 -24.75
C THR A 125 11.26 7.43 -24.94
N TRP A 126 10.06 7.84 -24.56
CA TRP A 126 9.71 9.25 -24.39
C TRP A 126 10.14 9.72 -23.01
N PHE A 127 10.78 10.86 -22.91
CA PHE A 127 11.16 11.48 -21.64
C PHE A 127 10.09 12.44 -21.13
N ASN A 128 9.74 13.41 -21.95
CA ASN A 128 8.67 14.38 -21.72
C ASN A 128 8.11 14.79 -23.10
N HIS A 129 7.52 13.82 -23.78
CA HIS A 129 7.08 13.95 -25.17
C HIS A 129 5.77 14.72 -25.25
N HIS A 130 5.75 15.76 -26.09
CA HIS A 130 4.56 16.58 -26.32
C HIS A 130 3.65 15.96 -27.36
N LEU A 131 2.44 15.61 -26.95
CA LEU A 131 1.43 14.95 -27.78
C LEU A 131 0.24 15.85 -28.04
N SER A 132 -0.13 16.00 -29.30
CA SER A 132 -1.43 16.52 -29.69
C SER A 132 -2.41 15.36 -29.83
N LEU A 133 -3.39 15.28 -28.94
CA LEU A 133 -4.35 14.19 -28.90
C LEU A 133 -5.41 14.31 -30.00
N PRO A 134 -6.02 13.19 -30.46
CA PRO A 134 -7.15 13.22 -31.39
C PRO A 134 -8.36 14.03 -30.89
N THR A 135 -8.45 14.23 -29.58
CA THR A 135 -9.48 15.06 -28.93
C THR A 135 -9.23 16.55 -29.07
N GLY A 136 -8.04 16.98 -29.54
CA GLY A 136 -7.60 18.37 -29.59
C GLY A 136 -6.98 18.89 -28.30
N GLU A 137 -6.78 18.04 -27.31
CA GLU A 137 -6.04 18.34 -26.10
C GLU A 137 -4.54 18.11 -26.30
N GLU A 138 -3.70 18.86 -25.57
CA GLU A 138 -2.25 18.69 -25.55
C GLU A 138 -1.86 18.02 -24.24
N LEU A 139 -0.91 17.08 -24.29
CA LEU A 139 -0.43 16.31 -23.14
C LEU A 139 1.07 16.07 -23.27
N ASP A 140 1.79 16.23 -22.18
CA ASP A 140 3.16 15.76 -22.04
C ASP A 140 3.15 14.39 -21.36
N ALA A 141 3.79 13.40 -21.99
CA ALA A 141 3.83 12.02 -21.49
C ALA A 141 5.26 11.47 -21.58
N GLY A 142 5.65 10.62 -20.62
CA GLY A 142 6.98 10.04 -20.69
C GLY A 142 7.53 9.52 -19.37
N VAL A 143 8.75 8.98 -19.48
CA VAL A 143 9.43 8.32 -18.36
C VAL A 143 9.71 9.26 -17.20
N GLN A 144 9.89 10.55 -17.44
CA GLN A 144 10.15 11.54 -16.40
C GLN A 144 8.96 11.67 -15.42
N GLY A 145 7.74 11.64 -15.93
CA GLY A 145 6.52 11.60 -15.10
C GLY A 145 6.30 10.25 -14.44
N MET A 146 6.56 9.16 -15.16
CA MET A 146 6.32 7.79 -14.73
C MET A 146 7.36 7.26 -13.74
N ARG A 147 8.63 7.69 -13.85
CA ARG A 147 9.76 7.27 -13.00
C ARG A 147 10.12 8.35 -11.97
N SER A 148 9.15 8.86 -11.26
CA SER A 148 9.35 9.95 -10.29
C SER A 148 10.31 9.62 -9.13
N TRP A 149 10.67 8.34 -8.96
CA TRP A 149 11.65 7.88 -7.96
C TRP A 149 13.08 7.85 -8.47
N TRP A 150 13.32 8.03 -9.79
CA TRP A 150 14.68 8.14 -10.29
C TRP A 150 15.34 9.42 -9.78
N GLU A 151 16.52 9.25 -9.21
CA GLU A 151 17.34 10.37 -8.76
C GLU A 151 18.43 10.67 -9.79
N ILE A 152 18.51 11.92 -10.26
CA ILE A 152 19.60 12.36 -11.12
C ILE A 152 20.80 12.64 -10.23
N THR A 153 21.81 11.79 -10.31
CA THR A 153 23.03 11.87 -9.49
C THR A 153 24.02 12.88 -10.07
N ASP A 154 24.04 13.05 -11.39
CA ASP A 154 24.85 14.05 -12.10
C ASP A 154 24.17 14.47 -13.40
N GLY A 155 24.37 15.73 -13.84
CA GLY A 155 23.82 16.27 -15.07
C GLY A 155 22.34 16.64 -14.98
N ARG A 156 21.58 16.31 -16.04
CA ARG A 156 20.16 16.69 -16.20
C ARG A 156 19.34 15.56 -16.84
N TRP A 157 18.02 15.66 -16.73
CA TRP A 157 17.12 14.90 -17.59
C TRP A 157 17.34 15.25 -19.07
N LEU A 158 17.25 14.26 -19.92
CA LEU A 158 17.17 14.48 -21.36
C LEU A 158 15.87 15.23 -21.68
N ASN A 159 15.95 16.25 -22.54
CA ASN A 159 14.81 17.07 -22.93
C ASN A 159 14.57 16.91 -24.44
N GLU A 160 13.48 16.27 -24.83
CA GLU A 160 13.13 16.00 -26.22
C GLU A 160 12.87 17.26 -27.06
N ALA A 161 12.59 18.40 -26.43
CA ALA A 161 12.43 19.68 -27.14
C ALA A 161 13.77 20.26 -27.64
N ASP A 162 14.91 19.74 -27.19
CA ASP A 162 16.22 20.18 -27.60
C ASP A 162 16.56 19.59 -28.97
N ALA A 163 17.09 20.40 -29.88
CA ALA A 163 17.46 19.96 -31.22
C ALA A 163 18.57 18.90 -31.24
N THR A 164 19.29 18.71 -30.16
CA THR A 164 20.37 17.72 -29.98
C THR A 164 19.89 16.44 -29.25
N ALA A 165 18.62 16.37 -28.87
CA ALA A 165 18.10 15.28 -28.06
C ALA A 165 18.37 13.87 -28.60
N ASP A 166 18.33 13.70 -29.93
CA ASP A 166 18.62 12.40 -30.57
C ASP A 166 20.10 12.00 -30.56
N GLY A 167 20.98 12.90 -30.14
CA GLY A 167 22.40 12.67 -29.90
C GLY A 167 22.74 12.55 -28.42
N GLU A 168 21.75 12.59 -27.53
CA GLU A 168 21.92 12.59 -26.09
C GLU A 168 21.44 11.28 -25.47
N ILE A 169 22.10 10.90 -24.37
CA ILE A 169 21.73 9.70 -23.58
C ILE A 169 21.78 9.99 -22.08
N MET A 170 21.03 9.20 -21.34
CA MET A 170 21.17 9.08 -19.91
C MET A 170 21.73 7.70 -19.56
N ALA A 171 22.73 7.64 -18.68
CA ALA A 171 23.36 6.41 -18.25
C ALA A 171 22.93 6.05 -16.83
N GLY A 172 22.66 4.77 -16.56
CA GLY A 172 22.39 4.29 -15.21
C GLY A 172 23.65 4.35 -14.34
N ALA A 173 23.47 4.61 -13.05
CA ALA A 173 24.55 4.88 -12.10
C ALA A 173 25.58 3.74 -12.02
N LEU A 174 25.12 2.46 -11.98
CA LEU A 174 26.00 1.29 -11.93
C LEU A 174 26.81 1.13 -13.23
N LEU A 175 26.18 1.40 -14.36
CA LEU A 175 26.86 1.37 -15.67
C LEU A 175 27.92 2.47 -15.75
N ALA A 176 27.56 3.70 -15.38
CA ALA A 176 28.46 4.85 -15.39
C ALA A 176 29.66 4.62 -14.44
N GLU A 177 29.45 4.10 -13.24
CA GLU A 177 30.52 3.75 -12.30
C GLU A 177 31.46 2.68 -12.90
N ARG A 178 30.90 1.59 -13.47
CA ARG A 178 31.66 0.49 -14.06
C ARG A 178 32.54 0.96 -15.24
N LYS A 179 31.99 1.84 -16.09
CA LYS A 179 32.68 2.37 -17.28
C LYS A 179 33.47 3.64 -16.98
N ARG A 180 33.33 4.22 -15.79
CA ARG A 180 33.91 5.50 -15.36
C ARG A 180 33.47 6.67 -16.26
N TRP A 181 32.22 6.63 -16.68
CA TRP A 181 31.64 7.67 -17.51
C TRP A 181 31.29 8.91 -16.67
N THR A 182 31.38 10.06 -17.33
CA THR A 182 31.01 11.36 -16.76
C THR A 182 30.10 12.12 -17.69
N VAL A 183 29.30 13.03 -17.15
CA VAL A 183 28.43 13.91 -17.93
C VAL A 183 29.27 14.75 -18.89
N GLY A 184 28.80 14.88 -20.15
CA GLY A 184 29.52 15.53 -21.25
C GLY A 184 30.45 14.63 -22.05
N GLU A 185 30.61 13.36 -21.63
CA GLU A 185 31.39 12.38 -22.40
C GLU A 185 30.59 11.84 -23.57
N THR A 186 31.26 11.64 -24.71
CA THR A 186 30.64 11.04 -25.91
C THR A 186 30.94 9.55 -25.96
N VAL A 187 29.91 8.73 -26.04
CA VAL A 187 29.98 7.28 -26.14
C VAL A 187 29.51 6.84 -27.51
N LYS A 188 30.29 6.01 -28.16
CA LYS A 188 29.91 5.42 -29.43
C LYS A 188 29.09 4.16 -29.20
N LEU A 189 27.87 4.13 -29.70
CA LEU A 189 26.97 2.99 -29.67
C LEU A 189 26.86 2.36 -31.06
N THR A 190 27.15 1.07 -31.15
CA THR A 190 26.98 0.29 -32.38
C THR A 190 25.74 -0.57 -32.25
N GLY A 191 24.70 -0.23 -33.01
CA GLY A 191 23.44 -0.99 -33.08
C GLY A 191 23.43 -1.94 -34.28
N SER A 192 22.27 -2.54 -34.56
CA SER A 192 22.07 -3.45 -35.71
C SER A 192 22.15 -2.76 -37.04
N HIS A 193 21.85 -1.46 -37.12
CA HIS A 193 21.78 -0.67 -38.39
C HIS A 193 22.67 0.58 -38.39
N GLY A 194 23.75 0.59 -37.61
CA GLY A 194 24.72 1.67 -37.68
C GLY A 194 25.39 1.98 -36.35
N GLU A 195 26.26 2.98 -36.45
CA GLU A 195 26.97 3.52 -35.29
C GLU A 195 26.50 4.96 -35.06
N ARG A 196 26.37 5.35 -33.81
CA ARG A 196 26.09 6.72 -33.41
C ARG A 196 26.98 7.13 -32.23
N ASP A 197 27.47 8.36 -32.30
CA ASP A 197 28.14 9.00 -31.19
C ASP A 197 27.07 9.73 -30.37
N MET A 198 26.95 9.38 -29.08
CA MET A 198 25.92 9.87 -28.15
C MET A 198 26.57 10.53 -26.95
N GLU A 199 26.11 11.71 -26.56
CA GLU A 199 26.61 12.46 -25.40
C GLU A 199 25.84 12.08 -24.13
N ILE A 200 26.53 11.81 -23.04
CA ILE A 200 25.93 11.57 -21.74
C ILE A 200 25.53 12.91 -21.12
N VAL A 201 24.22 13.20 -21.04
CA VAL A 201 23.70 14.43 -20.46
C VAL A 201 23.25 14.27 -19.00
N GLY A 202 23.06 13.03 -18.56
CA GLY A 202 22.67 12.73 -17.18
C GLY A 202 23.01 11.33 -16.74
N ILE A 203 23.27 11.19 -15.45
CA ILE A 203 23.42 9.89 -14.76
C ILE A 203 22.29 9.78 -13.76
N TYR A 204 21.54 8.68 -13.80
CA TYR A 204 20.39 8.43 -12.94
C TYR A 204 20.61 7.19 -12.08
N ASP A 205 20.03 7.20 -10.88
CA ASP A 205 19.91 6.07 -9.97
C ASP A 205 18.43 5.68 -9.87
N ALA A 206 18.09 4.49 -10.34
CA ALA A 206 16.75 3.91 -10.31
C ALA A 206 16.57 2.92 -9.14
N GLY A 207 17.67 2.51 -8.50
CA GLY A 207 17.68 1.53 -7.41
C GLY A 207 17.46 0.09 -7.85
N GLY A 208 17.76 -0.26 -9.12
CA GLY A 208 17.53 -1.60 -9.64
C GLY A 208 18.25 -1.93 -10.95
N ASP A 209 17.70 -2.87 -11.71
CA ASP A 209 18.30 -3.37 -12.97
C ASP A 209 18.41 -2.27 -14.04
N GLU A 210 17.60 -1.22 -13.94
CA GLU A 210 17.65 -0.08 -14.84
C GLU A 210 18.97 0.70 -14.72
N ASP A 211 19.70 0.60 -13.58
CA ASP A 211 20.99 1.26 -13.37
C ASP A 211 22.14 0.69 -14.21
N GLU A 212 21.93 -0.44 -14.87
CA GLU A 212 22.88 -1.06 -15.81
C GLU A 212 22.53 -0.77 -17.28
N GLN A 213 21.63 0.15 -17.57
CA GLN A 213 21.12 0.43 -18.92
C GLN A 213 21.40 1.87 -19.35
N ILE A 214 21.26 2.10 -20.66
CA ILE A 214 21.27 3.43 -21.26
C ILE A 214 19.84 3.77 -21.71
N PHE A 215 19.39 4.97 -21.41
CA PHE A 215 18.14 5.53 -21.94
C PHE A 215 18.43 6.63 -22.96
N ALA A 216 17.75 6.57 -24.10
CA ALA A 216 17.83 7.54 -25.20
C ALA A 216 16.43 7.89 -25.68
N THR A 217 16.29 8.90 -26.52
CA THR A 217 15.03 9.19 -27.20
C THR A 217 14.57 7.97 -28.01
N LEU A 218 13.25 7.82 -28.15
CA LEU A 218 12.66 6.76 -28.94
C LEU A 218 13.18 6.83 -30.37
N ASP A 219 13.19 8.04 -30.96
CA ASP A 219 13.67 8.28 -32.34
C ASP A 219 15.12 7.88 -32.55
N ALA A 220 15.99 8.16 -31.57
CA ALA A 220 17.40 7.77 -31.67
C ALA A 220 17.57 6.24 -31.73
N VAL A 221 16.82 5.48 -30.91
CA VAL A 221 16.88 4.02 -30.90
C VAL A 221 16.16 3.41 -32.12
N GLN A 222 15.07 3.99 -32.56
CA GLN A 222 14.41 3.58 -33.82
C GLN A 222 15.36 3.69 -34.99
N ALA A 223 16.06 4.81 -35.11
CA ALA A 223 17.06 5.01 -36.16
C ALA A 223 18.29 4.10 -36.05
N LEU A 224 18.72 3.76 -34.80
CA LEU A 224 19.82 2.81 -34.53
C LEU A 224 19.46 1.37 -34.95
N THR A 225 18.15 1.04 -34.99
CA THR A 225 17.66 -0.31 -35.26
C THR A 225 16.87 -0.46 -36.56
N ASP A 226 16.69 0.60 -37.36
CA ASP A 226 15.83 0.64 -38.55
C ASP A 226 14.36 0.24 -38.24
N ARG A 227 13.83 0.79 -37.15
CA ARG A 227 12.47 0.48 -36.68
C ARG A 227 11.63 1.75 -36.48
N GLU A 228 11.66 2.64 -37.45
CA GLU A 228 10.91 3.89 -37.42
C GLU A 228 9.42 3.68 -37.15
N GLY A 229 8.84 4.44 -36.22
CA GLY A 229 7.44 4.40 -35.84
C GLY A 229 7.01 3.10 -35.13
N LYS A 230 7.96 2.30 -34.63
CA LYS A 230 7.72 1.03 -33.95
C LYS A 230 8.12 1.09 -32.47
N VAL A 231 7.30 0.46 -31.64
CA VAL A 231 7.56 0.31 -30.20
C VAL A 231 7.39 -1.14 -29.77
N ALA A 232 8.23 -1.60 -28.85
CA ALA A 232 8.19 -2.99 -28.37
C ALA A 232 7.14 -3.19 -27.27
N SER A 233 6.96 -2.18 -26.43
CA SER A 233 5.93 -2.20 -25.37
C SER A 233 5.53 -0.78 -25.00
N ILE A 234 4.38 -0.66 -24.34
CA ILE A 234 3.91 0.59 -23.76
C ILE A 234 3.64 0.31 -22.27
N GLU A 235 4.17 1.15 -21.42
CA GLU A 235 3.79 1.17 -20.02
C GLU A 235 2.76 2.26 -19.78
N VAL A 236 1.73 1.94 -19.00
CA VAL A 236 0.63 2.85 -18.71
C VAL A 236 0.43 2.91 -17.20
N SER A 237 0.40 4.12 -16.67
CA SER A 237 0.04 4.41 -15.29
C SER A 237 -1.43 4.84 -15.24
N ALA A 238 -2.29 4.05 -14.60
CA ALA A 238 -3.70 4.33 -14.50
C ALA A 238 -4.21 4.28 -13.06
N LEU A 239 -5.11 5.20 -12.72
CA LEU A 239 -5.83 5.16 -11.44
C LEU A 239 -6.90 4.08 -11.53
N THR A 240 -6.77 3.02 -10.72
CA THR A 240 -7.63 1.84 -10.79
C THR A 240 -8.35 1.57 -9.49
N THR A 241 -9.48 0.88 -9.59
CA THR A 241 -10.21 0.31 -8.46
C THR A 241 -9.71 -1.10 -8.20
N PRO A 242 -9.53 -1.52 -6.93
CA PRO A 242 -9.11 -2.88 -6.60
C PRO A 242 -10.03 -3.94 -7.22
N ASP A 243 -9.44 -5.00 -7.77
CA ASP A 243 -10.15 -6.08 -8.41
C ASP A 243 -11.00 -6.89 -7.40
N ASN A 244 -12.24 -7.13 -7.78
CA ASN A 244 -13.15 -8.02 -7.08
C ASN A 244 -13.39 -9.31 -7.89
N ASP A 245 -14.32 -10.17 -7.41
CA ASP A 245 -14.66 -11.42 -8.10
C ASP A 245 -15.22 -11.20 -9.53
N LEU A 246 -15.92 -10.07 -9.76
CA LEU A 246 -16.42 -9.70 -11.07
C LEU A 246 -15.26 -9.36 -12.01
N ALA A 247 -14.34 -8.50 -11.58
CA ALA A 247 -13.16 -8.13 -12.34
C ALA A 247 -12.28 -9.34 -12.69
N ARG A 248 -12.08 -10.26 -11.73
CA ARG A 248 -11.33 -11.52 -11.96
C ARG A 248 -12.00 -12.45 -12.98
N ARG A 249 -13.33 -12.56 -12.97
CA ARG A 249 -14.07 -13.34 -13.97
C ARG A 249 -13.99 -12.67 -15.33
N ALA A 250 -14.15 -11.36 -15.40
CA ALA A 250 -14.06 -10.58 -16.63
C ALA A 250 -12.66 -10.68 -17.26
N ALA A 251 -11.59 -10.60 -16.46
CA ALA A 251 -10.20 -10.72 -16.94
C ALA A 251 -9.94 -12.08 -17.65
N LYS A 252 -10.64 -13.14 -17.25
CA LYS A 252 -10.53 -14.47 -17.89
C LYS A 252 -11.33 -14.55 -19.20
N ASN A 253 -12.55 -14.08 -19.20
CA ASN A 253 -13.42 -14.09 -20.37
C ASN A 253 -14.57 -13.08 -20.22
N PRO A 254 -14.42 -11.86 -20.75
CA PRO A 254 -15.47 -10.84 -20.70
C PRO A 254 -16.77 -11.28 -21.41
N ALA A 255 -16.66 -12.07 -22.47
CA ALA A 255 -17.82 -12.54 -23.23
C ALA A 255 -18.72 -13.55 -22.47
N ALA A 256 -18.22 -14.14 -21.37
CA ALA A 256 -19.00 -15.05 -20.54
C ALA A 256 -19.83 -14.32 -19.46
N LEU A 257 -19.72 -13.00 -19.36
CA LEU A 257 -20.48 -12.21 -18.38
C LEU A 257 -21.93 -12.01 -18.84
N THR A 258 -22.85 -11.85 -17.87
CA THR A 258 -24.19 -11.36 -18.18
C THR A 258 -24.11 -9.92 -18.66
N SER A 259 -25.08 -9.43 -19.44
CA SER A 259 -25.10 -8.05 -19.93
C SER A 259 -24.97 -7.01 -18.80
N ARG A 260 -25.61 -7.27 -17.67
CA ARG A 260 -25.54 -6.42 -16.49
C ARG A 260 -24.16 -6.43 -15.81
N ASP A 261 -23.56 -7.62 -15.68
CA ASP A 261 -22.22 -7.77 -15.11
C ASP A 261 -21.18 -7.13 -16.02
N TYR A 262 -21.32 -7.30 -17.35
CA TYR A 262 -20.45 -6.68 -18.34
C TYR A 262 -20.51 -5.14 -18.26
N GLU A 263 -21.72 -4.57 -18.22
CA GLU A 263 -21.90 -3.12 -18.10
C GLU A 263 -21.31 -2.59 -16.78
N THR A 264 -21.55 -3.29 -15.66
CA THR A 264 -20.97 -2.93 -14.37
C THR A 264 -19.45 -2.96 -14.39
N TRP A 265 -18.85 -4.00 -14.97
CA TRP A 265 -17.42 -4.16 -15.09
C TRP A 265 -16.80 -3.11 -16.02
N TYR A 266 -17.36 -2.93 -17.21
CA TYR A 266 -16.85 -1.99 -18.22
C TYR A 266 -16.88 -0.53 -17.71
N CYS A 267 -17.91 -0.18 -16.95
CA CYS A 267 -18.09 1.14 -16.34
C CYS A 267 -17.46 1.28 -14.94
N THR A 268 -16.63 0.33 -14.50
CA THR A 268 -15.82 0.46 -13.29
C THR A 268 -14.34 0.45 -13.65
N ALA A 269 -13.55 1.35 -13.05
CA ALA A 269 -12.14 1.51 -13.37
C ALA A 269 -11.26 0.34 -12.86
N TYR A 270 -11.68 -0.90 -13.12
CA TYR A 270 -10.83 -2.06 -12.87
C TYR A 270 -9.64 -2.10 -13.85
N VAL A 271 -8.51 -2.60 -13.39
CA VAL A 271 -7.34 -2.79 -14.29
C VAL A 271 -7.73 -3.60 -15.52
N SER A 272 -8.50 -4.68 -15.33
CA SER A 272 -8.96 -5.55 -16.42
C SER A 272 -9.89 -4.83 -17.41
N ALA A 273 -10.72 -3.89 -16.96
CA ALA A 273 -11.58 -3.10 -17.84
C ALA A 273 -10.78 -2.10 -18.67
N ILE A 274 -9.81 -1.43 -18.05
CA ILE A 274 -8.91 -0.50 -18.75
C ILE A 274 -8.03 -1.25 -19.75
N CYS A 275 -7.45 -2.40 -19.37
CA CYS A 275 -6.69 -3.26 -20.30
C CYS A 275 -7.51 -3.67 -21.52
N TYR A 276 -8.79 -4.05 -21.31
CA TYR A 276 -9.69 -4.41 -22.40
C TYR A 276 -9.91 -3.24 -23.37
N GLN A 277 -10.18 -2.03 -22.85
CA GLN A 277 -10.40 -0.84 -23.68
C GLN A 277 -9.13 -0.37 -24.40
N ILE A 278 -7.95 -0.55 -23.79
CA ILE A 278 -6.67 -0.29 -24.47
C ILE A 278 -6.52 -1.19 -25.69
N GLN A 279 -6.87 -2.48 -25.56
CA GLN A 279 -6.80 -3.43 -26.69
C GLN A 279 -7.79 -3.12 -27.82
N GLU A 280 -8.88 -2.39 -27.53
CA GLU A 280 -9.83 -1.93 -28.54
C GLU A 280 -9.24 -0.80 -29.44
N VAL A 281 -8.33 0.02 -28.90
CA VAL A 281 -7.81 1.21 -29.57
C VAL A 281 -6.38 1.03 -30.10
N ILE A 282 -5.56 0.14 -29.53
CA ILE A 282 -4.21 -0.18 -29.98
C ILE A 282 -4.24 -1.49 -30.76
N THR A 283 -4.02 -1.39 -32.06
CA THR A 283 -4.16 -2.53 -32.98
C THR A 283 -3.13 -3.63 -32.69
N GLY A 284 -3.59 -4.87 -32.57
CA GLY A 284 -2.71 -6.03 -32.39
C GLY A 284 -2.01 -6.11 -31.05
N SER A 285 -2.53 -5.39 -30.03
CA SER A 285 -1.98 -5.38 -28.69
C SER A 285 -2.63 -6.40 -27.74
N VAL A 286 -1.89 -6.75 -26.70
CA VAL A 286 -2.38 -7.37 -25.46
C VAL A 286 -1.96 -6.48 -24.30
N ALA A 287 -2.95 -5.93 -23.61
CA ALA A 287 -2.74 -5.18 -22.38
C ALA A 287 -2.93 -6.10 -21.18
N SER A 288 -2.00 -6.08 -20.26
CA SER A 288 -2.03 -6.89 -19.03
C SER A 288 -1.65 -6.06 -17.82
N ALA A 289 -2.26 -6.38 -16.68
CA ALA A 289 -1.81 -5.82 -15.42
C ALA A 289 -0.38 -6.27 -15.12
N VAL A 290 0.46 -5.37 -14.63
CA VAL A 290 1.79 -5.72 -14.11
C VAL A 290 1.58 -6.51 -12.81
N ARG A 291 1.45 -7.83 -12.94
CA ARG A 291 1.05 -8.73 -11.85
C ARG A 291 2.14 -9.00 -10.82
N GLN A 292 3.39 -8.79 -11.16
CA GLN A 292 4.52 -9.30 -10.39
C GLN A 292 4.66 -8.66 -9.00
N VAL A 293 4.22 -7.42 -8.84
CA VAL A 293 4.27 -6.70 -7.55
C VAL A 293 2.93 -6.79 -6.81
N ALA A 294 1.80 -6.64 -7.50
CA ALA A 294 0.49 -6.51 -6.85
C ALA A 294 -0.09 -7.81 -6.25
N GLU A 295 0.11 -8.98 -6.85
CA GLU A 295 -0.46 -10.24 -6.33
C GLU A 295 0.37 -10.85 -5.20
N SER A 296 1.68 -10.77 -5.26
CA SER A 296 2.57 -11.31 -4.21
C SER A 296 2.50 -10.45 -2.96
N GLU A 297 2.58 -9.14 -3.09
CA GLU A 297 2.55 -8.20 -1.97
C GLU A 297 1.15 -8.06 -1.37
N GLY A 298 0.10 -7.99 -2.17
CA GLY A 298 -1.27 -7.94 -1.70
C GLY A 298 -1.64 -9.17 -0.86
N THR A 299 -1.24 -10.37 -1.30
CA THR A 299 -1.52 -11.61 -0.55
C THR A 299 -0.72 -11.68 0.77
N VAL A 300 0.51 -11.21 0.79
CA VAL A 300 1.33 -11.13 2.01
C VAL A 300 0.77 -10.09 2.96
N LEU A 301 0.36 -8.93 2.46
CA LEU A 301 -0.26 -7.88 3.25
C LEU A 301 -1.58 -8.32 3.88
N ASP A 302 -2.47 -8.99 3.11
CA ASP A 302 -3.73 -9.51 3.62
C ASP A 302 -3.52 -10.56 4.72
N LYS A 303 -2.55 -11.47 4.54
CA LYS A 303 -2.19 -12.45 5.58
C LYS A 303 -1.59 -11.78 6.82
N THR A 304 -0.74 -10.79 6.64
CA THR A 304 -0.13 -10.02 7.72
C THR A 304 -1.20 -9.22 8.48
N LYS A 305 -2.13 -8.57 7.77
CA LYS A 305 -3.29 -7.88 8.34
C LYS A 305 -4.16 -8.83 9.17
N LEU A 306 -4.45 -10.01 8.63
CA LEU A 306 -5.20 -11.04 9.36
C LEU A 306 -4.50 -11.47 10.64
N LEU A 307 -3.19 -11.71 10.61
CA LEU A 307 -2.39 -12.04 11.79
C LEU A 307 -2.43 -10.91 12.83
N MET A 308 -2.29 -9.66 12.41
CA MET A 308 -2.35 -8.50 13.30
C MET A 308 -3.74 -8.35 13.96
N ILE A 309 -4.82 -8.58 13.20
CA ILE A 309 -6.19 -8.59 13.73
C ILE A 309 -6.38 -9.72 14.74
N LEU A 310 -5.88 -10.93 14.46
CA LEU A 310 -5.95 -12.07 15.37
C LEU A 310 -5.19 -11.81 16.68
N ILE A 311 -3.98 -11.26 16.62
CA ILE A 311 -3.18 -10.89 17.80
C ILE A 311 -3.91 -9.82 18.62
N THR A 312 -4.49 -8.82 17.95
CA THR A 312 -5.29 -7.78 18.61
C THR A 312 -6.52 -8.37 19.32
N ALA A 313 -7.25 -9.25 18.64
CA ALA A 313 -8.41 -9.92 19.21
C ALA A 313 -8.05 -10.78 20.42
N LEU A 314 -6.97 -11.58 20.33
CA LEU A 314 -6.46 -12.39 21.44
C LEU A 314 -6.03 -11.52 22.64
N SER A 315 -5.36 -10.40 22.38
CA SER A 315 -4.97 -9.44 23.42
C SER A 315 -6.19 -8.82 24.12
N LEU A 316 -7.22 -8.45 23.37
CA LEU A 316 -8.46 -7.92 23.91
C LEU A 316 -9.22 -8.96 24.74
N ILE A 317 -9.24 -10.22 24.31
CA ILE A 317 -9.81 -11.34 25.08
C ILE A 317 -9.02 -11.54 26.38
N GLY A 318 -7.69 -11.57 26.31
CA GLY A 318 -6.83 -11.66 27.49
C GLY A 318 -7.07 -10.50 28.47
N SER A 319 -7.22 -9.27 27.96
CA SER A 319 -7.54 -8.09 28.76
C SER A 319 -8.94 -8.22 29.41
N ALA A 320 -9.95 -8.72 28.68
CA ALA A 320 -11.28 -8.96 29.24
C ALA A 320 -11.26 -9.95 30.41
N LEU A 321 -10.51 -11.04 30.27
CA LEU A 321 -10.34 -12.04 31.34
C LEU A 321 -9.57 -11.47 32.54
N GLY A 322 -8.52 -10.68 32.28
CA GLY A 322 -7.78 -9.98 33.36
C GLY A 322 -8.66 -8.99 34.09
N ILE A 323 -9.44 -8.18 33.41
CA ILE A 323 -10.40 -7.24 33.99
C ILE A 323 -11.44 -8.02 34.81
N SER A 324 -11.99 -9.10 34.25
CA SER A 324 -13.00 -9.94 34.95
C SER A 324 -12.49 -10.47 36.29
N ASN A 325 -11.27 -11.00 36.30
CA ASN A 325 -10.66 -11.52 37.52
C ASN A 325 -10.38 -10.42 38.56
N LEU A 326 -9.76 -9.32 38.14
CA LEU A 326 -9.40 -8.22 39.05
C LEU A 326 -10.62 -7.49 39.59
N VAL A 327 -11.64 -7.25 38.79
CA VAL A 327 -12.88 -6.59 39.22
C VAL A 327 -13.67 -7.49 40.16
N THR A 328 -13.75 -8.80 39.83
CA THR A 328 -14.44 -9.77 40.70
C THR A 328 -13.76 -9.85 42.06
N ALA A 329 -12.41 -9.91 42.11
CA ALA A 329 -11.66 -9.89 43.38
C ALA A 329 -11.89 -8.59 44.15
N SER A 330 -11.91 -7.43 43.49
CA SER A 330 -12.18 -6.14 44.13
C SER A 330 -13.60 -6.06 44.73
N VAL A 331 -14.59 -6.60 44.02
CA VAL A 331 -15.99 -6.68 44.52
C VAL A 331 -16.11 -7.61 45.71
N MET A 332 -15.44 -8.77 45.68
CA MET A 332 -15.46 -9.73 46.80
C MET A 332 -14.90 -9.16 48.09
N GLU A 333 -13.80 -8.45 48.04
CA GLU A 333 -13.22 -7.81 49.22
C GLU A 333 -14.13 -6.75 49.84
N ARG A 334 -14.99 -6.11 49.01
CA ARG A 334 -15.96 -5.11 49.45
C ARG A 334 -17.36 -5.70 49.66
N ALA A 335 -17.47 -7.04 49.66
CA ALA A 335 -18.78 -7.69 49.77
C ALA A 335 -19.55 -7.28 51.02
N GLN A 336 -18.85 -7.10 52.19
CA GLN A 336 -19.47 -6.64 53.40
C GLN A 336 -20.01 -5.21 53.32
N GLU A 337 -19.26 -4.29 52.70
CA GLU A 337 -19.72 -2.91 52.47
C GLU A 337 -20.94 -2.89 51.56
N ILE A 338 -20.89 -3.68 50.47
CA ILE A 338 -21.98 -3.82 49.50
C ILE A 338 -23.20 -4.44 50.17
N GLY A 339 -23.02 -5.47 51.00
CA GLY A 339 -24.07 -6.11 51.79
C GLY A 339 -24.73 -5.15 52.76
N LEU A 340 -23.95 -4.31 53.46
CA LEU A 340 -24.45 -3.27 54.34
C LEU A 340 -25.30 -2.23 53.58
N LEU A 341 -24.81 -1.75 52.44
CA LEU A 341 -25.56 -0.82 51.57
C LEU A 341 -26.91 -1.40 51.14
N LYS A 342 -26.94 -2.70 50.76
CA LYS A 342 -28.20 -3.39 50.45
C LYS A 342 -29.11 -3.54 51.65
N ALA A 343 -28.57 -3.82 52.83
CA ALA A 343 -29.34 -3.94 54.08
C ALA A 343 -30.05 -2.61 54.46
N ILE A 344 -29.40 -1.47 54.18
CA ILE A 344 -29.99 -0.11 54.42
C ILE A 344 -30.95 0.30 53.31
N GLY A 345 -31.21 -0.57 52.30
CA GLY A 345 -32.21 -0.32 51.24
C GLY A 345 -31.67 0.31 49.95
N ALA A 346 -30.36 0.29 49.72
CA ALA A 346 -29.81 0.72 48.45
C ALA A 346 -30.26 -0.20 47.32
N LYS A 347 -30.78 0.40 46.21
CA LYS A 347 -31.23 -0.37 45.05
C LYS A 347 -30.03 -0.98 44.31
N ASP A 348 -30.19 -2.20 43.81
CA ASP A 348 -29.14 -2.91 43.02
C ASP A 348 -28.61 -2.08 41.86
N ARG A 349 -29.49 -1.34 41.18
CA ARG A 349 -29.07 -0.44 40.07
C ARG A 349 -28.12 0.68 40.53
N SER A 350 -28.32 1.20 41.76
CA SER A 350 -27.44 2.25 42.29
C SER A 350 -26.07 1.72 42.64
N ILE A 351 -25.99 0.52 43.24
CA ILE A 351 -24.74 -0.15 43.60
C ILE A 351 -23.96 -0.53 42.32
N THR A 352 -24.64 -1.17 41.37
CA THR A 352 -24.04 -1.53 40.08
C THR A 352 -23.57 -0.28 39.32
N GLY A 353 -24.33 0.82 39.39
CA GLY A 353 -23.95 2.10 38.76
C GLY A 353 -22.66 2.67 39.37
N VAL A 354 -22.49 2.60 40.70
CA VAL A 354 -21.25 3.05 41.37
C VAL A 354 -20.04 2.21 40.90
N VAL A 355 -20.17 0.88 40.92
CA VAL A 355 -19.11 -0.04 40.50
C VAL A 355 -18.76 0.17 39.04
N MET A 356 -19.76 0.32 38.14
CA MET A 356 -19.53 0.58 36.71
C MET A 356 -18.83 1.92 36.49
N THR A 357 -19.22 2.97 37.18
CA THR A 357 -18.57 4.28 37.08
C THR A 357 -17.10 4.22 37.49
N GLU A 358 -16.80 3.49 38.56
CA GLU A 358 -15.44 3.26 39.02
C GLU A 358 -14.58 2.54 37.96
N ILE A 359 -15.12 1.47 37.36
CA ILE A 359 -14.46 0.70 36.31
C ILE A 359 -14.25 1.56 35.05
N LEU A 360 -15.27 2.35 34.66
CA LEU A 360 -15.18 3.20 33.48
C LEU A 360 -14.14 4.32 33.63
N ILE A 361 -14.05 4.93 34.81
CA ILE A 361 -13.01 5.93 35.12
C ILE A 361 -11.62 5.30 34.99
N THR A 362 -11.46 4.11 35.59
CA THR A 362 -10.20 3.35 35.52
C THR A 362 -9.86 2.97 34.07
N ALA A 363 -10.89 2.57 33.31
CA ALA A 363 -10.74 2.24 31.90
C ALA A 363 -10.32 3.46 31.05
N LEU A 364 -10.85 4.62 31.34
CA LEU A 364 -10.45 5.86 30.65
C LEU A 364 -8.98 6.21 30.91
N ILE A 365 -8.53 6.07 32.15
CA ILE A 365 -7.13 6.29 32.51
C ILE A 365 -6.23 5.23 31.82
N GLY A 366 -6.63 3.96 31.89
CA GLY A 366 -5.92 2.87 31.22
C GLY A 366 -5.86 3.04 29.70
N PHE A 367 -6.97 3.46 29.07
CA PHE A 367 -7.04 3.78 27.65
C PHE A 367 -6.07 4.92 27.28
N ALA A 368 -6.09 6.03 28.01
CA ALA A 368 -5.22 7.17 27.72
C ALA A 368 -3.73 6.80 27.82
N ALA A 369 -3.35 6.07 28.87
CA ALA A 369 -1.99 5.56 29.05
C ALA A 369 -1.62 4.52 27.97
N GLY A 370 -2.54 3.60 27.67
CA GLY A 370 -2.35 2.57 26.66
C GLY A 370 -2.25 3.12 25.25
N TYR A 371 -3.05 4.14 24.92
CA TYR A 371 -2.97 4.82 23.63
C TYR A 371 -1.60 5.49 23.44
N GLY A 372 -1.10 6.20 24.47
CA GLY A 372 0.24 6.80 24.42
C GLY A 372 1.37 5.78 24.26
N MET A 373 1.31 4.66 25.02
CA MET A 373 2.26 3.55 24.88
C MET A 373 2.16 2.88 23.49
N GLY A 374 0.94 2.66 23.01
CA GLY A 374 0.68 2.06 21.71
C GLY A 374 1.23 2.89 20.56
N PHE A 375 1.13 4.21 20.66
CA PHE A 375 1.78 5.12 19.72
C PHE A 375 3.32 4.97 19.75
N GLY A 376 3.91 4.91 20.94
CA GLY A 376 5.36 4.66 21.09
C GLY A 376 5.80 3.34 20.44
N PHE A 377 5.03 2.26 20.64
CA PHE A 377 5.29 0.96 20.01
C PHE A 377 5.13 1.01 18.49
N ALA A 378 4.09 1.69 17.97
CA ALA A 378 3.90 1.86 16.55
C ALA A 378 5.10 2.58 15.91
N GLN A 379 5.59 3.65 16.52
CA GLN A 379 6.77 4.37 16.05
C GLN A 379 8.05 3.52 16.07
N LEU A 380 8.20 2.70 17.11
CA LEU A 380 9.35 1.81 17.24
C LEU A 380 9.33 0.73 16.14
N ILE A 381 8.18 0.12 15.90
CA ILE A 381 7.99 -0.87 14.82
C ILE A 381 8.20 -0.20 13.45
N GLY A 382 7.61 0.98 13.22
CA GLY A 382 7.73 1.71 11.97
C GLY A 382 9.17 1.97 11.59
N ARG A 383 9.96 2.51 12.52
CA ARG A 383 11.39 2.81 12.28
C ARG A 383 12.26 1.55 12.16
N SER A 384 11.96 0.49 12.94
CA SER A 384 12.80 -0.72 12.96
C SER A 384 12.51 -1.68 11.84
N VAL A 385 11.26 -1.75 11.35
CA VAL A 385 10.81 -2.74 10.37
C VAL A 385 10.63 -2.08 8.99
N PHE A 386 10.04 -0.88 8.95
CA PHE A 386 9.67 -0.20 7.71
C PHE A 386 10.59 1.00 7.38
N GLY A 387 11.62 1.28 8.19
CA GLY A 387 12.55 2.40 7.96
C GLY A 387 11.95 3.81 8.06
N SER A 388 10.64 3.93 8.31
CA SER A 388 9.92 5.20 8.31
C SER A 388 9.02 5.35 9.53
N ALA A 389 8.70 6.59 9.90
CA ALA A 389 7.76 6.87 10.97
C ALA A 389 6.32 6.48 10.54
N ILE A 390 5.53 5.93 11.47
CA ILE A 390 4.12 5.60 11.24
C ILE A 390 3.28 6.86 11.41
N GLU A 391 2.49 7.20 10.39
CA GLU A 391 1.53 8.28 10.46
C GLU A 391 0.32 7.89 11.32
N MET A 392 -0.07 8.80 12.25
CA MET A 392 -1.23 8.55 13.09
C MET A 392 -2.53 8.73 12.32
N ASN A 393 -3.29 7.67 12.22
CA ASN A 393 -4.64 7.78 11.67
C ASN A 393 -5.63 8.14 12.79
N THR A 394 -6.23 9.33 12.72
CA THR A 394 -7.20 9.83 13.71
C THR A 394 -8.41 8.90 13.88
N LYS A 395 -8.73 8.09 12.87
CA LYS A 395 -9.82 7.10 12.91
C LYS A 395 -9.55 5.96 13.91
N VAL A 396 -8.29 5.70 14.28
CA VAL A 396 -7.92 4.66 15.25
C VAL A 396 -8.41 5.01 16.65
N ILE A 397 -8.43 6.29 17.03
CA ILE A 397 -8.83 6.74 18.36
C ILE A 397 -10.25 6.25 18.73
N PRO A 398 -11.30 6.57 17.96
CA PRO A 398 -12.66 6.14 18.31
C PRO A 398 -12.84 4.62 18.19
N ILE A 399 -12.13 3.94 17.29
CA ILE A 399 -12.20 2.48 17.14
C ILE A 399 -11.65 1.81 18.40
N VAL A 400 -10.44 2.17 18.83
CA VAL A 400 -9.83 1.58 20.03
C VAL A 400 -10.60 1.95 21.28
N ALA A 401 -11.10 3.20 21.40
CA ALA A 401 -11.96 3.61 22.51
C ALA A 401 -13.22 2.74 22.60
N GLY A 402 -13.89 2.49 21.48
CA GLY A 402 -15.06 1.61 21.40
C GLY A 402 -14.74 0.17 21.77
N LEU A 403 -13.63 -0.39 21.28
CA LEU A 403 -13.17 -1.73 21.59
C LEU A 403 -12.85 -1.88 23.09
N ILE A 404 -12.13 -0.94 23.69
CA ILE A 404 -11.81 -0.96 25.12
C ILE A 404 -13.07 -0.81 25.97
N ALA A 405 -14.00 0.05 25.59
CA ALA A 405 -15.29 0.16 26.29
C ALA A 405 -16.06 -1.17 26.25
N LEU A 406 -16.13 -1.82 25.09
CA LEU A 406 -16.79 -3.11 24.92
C LEU A 406 -16.12 -4.19 25.78
N VAL A 407 -14.79 -4.30 25.73
CA VAL A 407 -14.00 -5.25 26.51
C VAL A 407 -14.17 -5.02 28.02
N THR A 408 -14.17 -3.76 28.45
CA THR A 408 -14.35 -3.38 29.87
C THR A 408 -15.75 -3.76 30.34
N ILE A 409 -16.78 -3.49 29.57
CA ILE A 409 -18.16 -3.87 29.91
C ILE A 409 -18.30 -5.40 29.95
N ALA A 410 -17.80 -6.11 28.93
CA ALA A 410 -17.86 -7.56 28.88
C ALA A 410 -17.08 -8.21 30.03
N GLY A 411 -15.87 -7.73 30.32
CA GLY A 411 -15.03 -8.22 31.43
C GLY A 411 -15.63 -7.94 32.83
N SER A 412 -16.43 -6.88 32.98
CA SER A 412 -17.10 -6.57 34.25
C SER A 412 -18.38 -7.35 34.49
N LEU A 413 -18.95 -8.00 33.48
CA LEU A 413 -20.22 -8.74 33.61
C LEU A 413 -20.24 -9.79 34.73
N PRO A 414 -19.21 -10.64 34.95
CA PRO A 414 -19.20 -11.60 36.05
C PRO A 414 -19.26 -10.91 37.43
N ALA A 415 -18.51 -9.83 37.60
CA ALA A 415 -18.50 -9.06 38.85
C ALA A 415 -19.87 -8.41 39.11
N ILE A 416 -20.51 -7.85 38.08
CA ILE A 416 -21.88 -7.29 38.22
C ILE A 416 -22.88 -8.37 38.61
N ARG A 417 -22.84 -9.55 37.94
CA ARG A 417 -23.72 -10.68 38.30
C ARG A 417 -23.51 -11.11 39.73
N MET A 418 -22.28 -11.06 40.21
CA MET A 418 -21.94 -11.37 41.59
C MET A 418 -22.53 -10.34 42.56
N VAL A 419 -22.36 -9.04 42.31
CA VAL A 419 -22.98 -7.96 43.09
C VAL A 419 -24.49 -8.17 43.22
N LEU A 420 -25.16 -8.50 42.11
CA LEU A 420 -26.62 -8.73 42.12
C LEU A 420 -27.03 -9.95 42.95
N ARG A 421 -26.22 -11.00 43.03
CA ARG A 421 -26.50 -12.23 43.77
C ARG A 421 -26.14 -12.17 45.27
N LEU A 422 -25.38 -11.16 45.71
CA LEU A 422 -25.01 -10.98 47.11
C LEU A 422 -26.26 -10.77 47.99
N LYS A 423 -26.49 -11.71 48.93
CA LYS A 423 -27.58 -11.60 49.92
C LYS A 423 -27.03 -10.95 51.19
N PRO A 424 -27.63 -9.86 51.69
CA PRO A 424 -27.16 -9.13 52.84
C PRO A 424 -27.02 -10.01 54.10
N ALA A 425 -27.96 -10.95 54.30
CA ALA A 425 -27.97 -11.85 55.47
C ALA A 425 -26.76 -12.81 55.52
N GLU A 426 -26.35 -13.34 54.36
CA GLU A 426 -25.22 -14.29 54.27
C GLU A 426 -23.87 -13.59 54.46
N VAL A 427 -23.74 -12.34 53.97
CA VAL A 427 -22.49 -11.57 54.04
C VAL A 427 -22.25 -10.95 55.41
N LEU A 428 -23.32 -10.57 56.14
CA LEU A 428 -23.21 -9.94 57.43
C LEU A 428 -23.06 -10.96 58.59
N HIS A 429 -23.47 -12.22 58.41
CA HIS A 429 -23.32 -13.27 59.43
C HIS A 429 -22.03 -14.07 59.32
N GLY A 430 -21.07 -13.67 58.51
CA GLY A 430 -19.77 -14.32 58.41
C GLY A 430 -19.91 -15.78 57.98
N GLY A 431 -20.29 -16.03 56.75
CA GLY A 431 -20.22 -17.39 56.22
C GLY A 431 -18.77 -17.87 56.19
N HIS A 432 -18.49 -18.89 56.95
CA HIS A 432 -17.28 -19.69 56.90
C HIS A 432 -17.16 -20.40 55.55
#